data_3cceb1d853ed3f07daa735b0f027929d
#
_entry.id   3cceb1d853ed3f07daa735b0f027929d
#
_cell.length_a   1.000
_cell.length_b   1.000
_cell.length_c   1.000
_cell.angle_alpha   90.00
_cell.angle_beta   90.00
_cell.angle_gamma   90.00
#
_symmetry.space_group_name_H-M   'P 1'
#
loop_
_entity.id
_entity.type
_entity.pdbx_description
1 polymer ?
#
loop_
_entity_poly.entity_id
_entity_poly.type
_entity_poly.pdbx_seq_one_letter_code
_entity_poly.pdbx_strand_id
1 'polypeptide(L)'
;MKFTVIVKQPVYDFVRRLAPEPRRAIKRGLEALRVGRGDRKPLEATLAGYYRLRVGRYRIVYRFISPQAIEAIFAEERSIVYEVFEEEFVRKLRS
;
A
#
# COMPACT_ATOMS: atom_id res chain seq x y z
N MET A 1 18.54 3.59 6.76
CA MET A 1 17.70 2.87 7.72
C MET A 1 16.78 1.89 7.01
N LYS A 2 16.65 0.69 7.52
CA LYS A 2 15.78 -0.33 6.93
C LYS A 2 14.50 -0.48 7.75
N PHE A 3 13.40 -0.66 7.03
CA PHE A 3 12.10 -0.94 7.64
C PHE A 3 11.74 -2.40 7.42
N THR A 4 11.04 -2.97 8.39
CA THR A 4 10.36 -4.24 8.18
C THR A 4 9.05 -3.94 7.46
N VAL A 5 8.78 -4.62 6.36
CA VAL A 5 7.54 -4.43 5.60
C VAL A 5 6.69 -5.69 5.73
N ILE A 6 5.54 -5.53 6.35
CA ILE A 6 4.57 -6.61 6.52
C ILE A 6 3.50 -6.45 5.45
N VAL A 7 3.30 -7.48 4.64
CA VAL A 7 2.30 -7.46 3.58
C VAL A 7 1.06 -8.18 4.09
N LYS A 8 -0.03 -7.44 4.26
CA LYS A 8 -1.28 -8.01 4.74
C LYS A 8 -2.02 -8.74 3.63
N GLN A 9 -2.94 -9.60 4.02
CA GLN A 9 -3.62 -10.49 3.10
C GLN A 9 -4.27 -9.80 1.89
N PRO A 10 -4.96 -8.66 2.05
CA PRO A 10 -5.56 -8.00 0.87
C PRO A 10 -4.54 -7.60 -0.19
N VAL A 11 -3.35 -7.16 0.22
CA VAL A 11 -2.29 -6.81 -0.73
C VAL A 11 -1.74 -8.07 -1.39
N TYR A 12 -1.49 -9.10 -0.60
CA TYR A 12 -1.01 -10.38 -1.12
C TYR A 12 -1.98 -10.95 -2.15
N ASP A 13 -3.27 -10.96 -1.84
CA ASP A 13 -4.29 -11.49 -2.75
C ASP A 13 -4.37 -10.69 -4.04
N PHE A 14 -4.25 -9.36 -3.94
CA PHE A 14 -4.25 -8.51 -5.12
C PHE A 14 -3.06 -8.80 -6.02
N VAL A 15 -1.87 -8.87 -5.44
CA VAL A 15 -0.62 -9.03 -6.20
C VAL A 15 -0.57 -10.39 -6.89
N ARG A 16 -1.01 -11.44 -6.21
CA ARG A 16 -0.92 -12.79 -6.79
C ARG A 16 -1.82 -12.98 -8.01
N ARG A 17 -2.83 -12.13 -8.18
CA ARG A 17 -3.72 -12.19 -9.35
C ARG A 17 -3.18 -11.45 -10.56
N LEU A 18 -2.12 -10.67 -10.39
CA LEU A 18 -1.55 -9.90 -11.46
C LEU A 18 -0.67 -10.76 -12.38
N ALA A 19 -0.50 -10.29 -13.61
CA ALA A 19 0.45 -10.89 -14.55
C ALA A 19 1.87 -10.78 -13.97
N PRO A 20 2.81 -11.61 -14.46
CA PRO A 20 4.17 -11.63 -13.89
C PRO A 20 4.89 -10.29 -13.86
N GLU A 21 4.73 -9.48 -14.91
CA GLU A 21 5.46 -8.22 -14.98
C GLU A 21 4.98 -7.18 -13.95
N PRO A 22 3.69 -6.85 -13.85
CA PRO A 22 3.23 -5.95 -12.79
C PRO A 22 3.45 -6.53 -11.40
N ARG A 23 3.37 -7.85 -11.24
CA ARG A 23 3.66 -8.49 -9.97
C ARG A 23 5.09 -8.20 -9.53
N ARG A 24 6.05 -8.34 -10.44
CA ARG A 24 7.45 -8.04 -10.15
C ARG A 24 7.66 -6.56 -9.84
N ALA A 25 6.95 -5.69 -10.56
CA ALA A 25 7.06 -4.25 -10.32
C ALA A 25 6.62 -3.89 -8.90
N ILE A 26 5.52 -4.46 -8.44
CA ILE A 26 5.04 -4.20 -7.07
C ILE A 26 6.02 -4.76 -6.04
N LYS A 27 6.56 -5.95 -6.28
CA LYS A 27 7.56 -6.51 -5.37
C LYS A 27 8.79 -5.61 -5.26
N ARG A 28 9.25 -5.06 -6.38
CA ARG A 28 10.36 -4.10 -6.36
C ARG A 28 9.99 -2.83 -5.60
N GLY A 29 8.75 -2.36 -5.76
CA GLY A 29 8.27 -1.19 -5.03
C GLY A 29 8.25 -1.43 -3.52
N LEU A 30 7.79 -2.59 -3.09
CA LEU A 30 7.78 -2.93 -1.67
C LEU A 30 9.21 -3.08 -1.13
N GLU A 31 10.12 -3.63 -1.92
CA GLU A 31 11.53 -3.70 -1.53
C GLU A 31 12.16 -2.32 -1.40
N ALA A 32 11.83 -1.40 -2.33
CA ALA A 32 12.30 -0.01 -2.23
C ALA A 32 11.77 0.64 -0.96
N LEU A 33 10.54 0.34 -0.57
CA LEU A 33 9.94 0.86 0.64
C LEU A 33 10.73 0.46 1.90
N ARG A 34 11.33 -0.74 1.89
CA ARG A 34 12.15 -1.20 3.01
C ARG A 34 13.34 -0.30 3.30
N VAL A 35 13.84 0.37 2.29
CA VAL A 35 14.98 1.29 2.45
C VAL A 35 14.55 2.75 2.36
N GLY A 36 13.27 3.00 2.53
CA GLY A 36 12.73 4.36 2.57
C GLY A 36 12.64 5.03 1.21
N ARG A 37 12.57 4.27 0.13
CA ARG A 37 12.49 4.79 -1.22
C ARG A 37 11.13 4.52 -1.84
N GLY A 38 10.91 5.06 -3.03
CA GLY A 38 9.68 4.89 -3.78
C GLY A 38 8.88 6.17 -3.86
N ASP A 39 7.85 6.15 -4.70
CA ASP A 39 6.95 7.29 -4.87
C ASP A 39 5.91 7.26 -3.76
N ARG A 40 6.18 7.94 -2.67
CA ARG A 40 5.40 7.91 -1.44
C ARG A 40 4.75 9.26 -1.18
N LYS A 41 3.51 9.22 -0.71
CA LYS A 41 2.78 10.43 -0.36
C LYS A 41 1.88 10.15 0.86
N PRO A 42 1.88 11.05 1.86
CA PRO A 42 0.93 10.91 2.97
C PRO A 42 -0.50 11.17 2.49
N LEU A 43 -1.43 10.44 3.07
CA LEU A 43 -2.84 10.66 2.82
C LEU A 43 -3.38 11.65 3.84
N GLU A 44 -4.52 12.25 3.51
CA GLU A 44 -5.07 13.35 4.29
C GLU A 44 -6.49 13.06 4.77
N ALA A 45 -7.06 14.00 5.51
CA ALA A 45 -8.43 13.95 6.05
C ALA A 45 -8.66 12.67 6.86
N THR A 46 -9.69 11.90 6.53
CA THR A 46 -10.03 10.68 7.27
C THR A 46 -8.95 9.60 7.18
N LEU A 47 -8.02 9.74 6.25
CA LEU A 47 -6.94 8.78 6.05
C LEU A 47 -5.60 9.30 6.56
N ALA A 48 -5.60 10.35 7.36
CA ALA A 48 -4.38 10.85 7.98
C ALA A 48 -3.70 9.74 8.80
N GLY A 49 -2.38 9.63 8.66
CA GLY A 49 -1.62 8.55 9.31
C GLY A 49 -1.32 7.39 8.38
N TYR A 50 -1.94 7.37 7.23
CA TYR A 50 -1.68 6.38 6.18
C TYR A 50 -0.93 7.02 5.03
N TYR A 51 -0.28 6.18 4.23
CA TYR A 51 0.56 6.62 3.13
C TYR A 51 0.22 5.82 1.88
N ARG A 52 0.49 6.41 0.73
CA ARG A 52 0.33 5.76 -0.56
C ARG A 52 1.71 5.53 -1.19
N LEU A 53 1.95 4.30 -1.63
CA LEU A 53 3.07 3.96 -2.49
C LEU A 53 2.53 3.78 -3.90
N ARG A 54 3.06 4.54 -4.84
CA ARG A 54 2.67 4.45 -6.24
C ARG A 54 3.66 3.57 -7.00
N VAL A 55 3.12 2.56 -7.70
CA VAL A 55 3.91 1.69 -8.56
C VAL A 55 3.16 1.61 -9.89
N GLY A 56 3.58 2.43 -10.86
CA GLY A 56 2.89 2.51 -12.13
C GLY A 56 1.44 2.89 -11.98
N ARG A 57 0.55 2.05 -12.46
CA ARG A 57 -0.90 2.25 -12.36
C ARG A 57 -1.48 1.77 -11.04
N TYR A 58 -0.66 1.20 -10.18
CA TYR A 58 -1.12 0.61 -8.93
C TYR A 58 -0.80 1.51 -7.75
N ARG A 59 -1.64 1.41 -6.71
CA ARG A 59 -1.48 2.14 -5.46
C ARG A 59 -1.53 1.16 -4.32
N ILE A 60 -0.59 1.28 -3.40
CA ILE A 60 -0.52 0.45 -2.21
C ILE A 60 -0.60 1.38 -1.02
N VAL A 61 -1.56 1.13 -0.13
CA VAL A 61 -1.71 1.93 1.08
C VAL A 61 -1.00 1.22 2.21
N TYR A 62 -0.22 1.98 2.96
CA TYR A 62 0.53 1.44 4.08
C TYR A 62 0.53 2.41 5.25
N ARG A 63 0.93 1.91 6.40
CA ARG A 63 1.10 2.72 7.61
C ARG A 63 2.29 2.23 8.39
N PHE A 64 2.80 3.08 9.29
CA PHE A 64 3.83 2.69 10.23
C PHE A 64 3.15 2.14 11.48
N ILE A 65 3.52 0.93 11.89
CA ILE A 65 3.04 0.34 13.13
C ILE A 65 4.07 0.50 14.24
N SER A 66 5.27 0.94 13.88
CA SER A 66 6.34 1.36 14.79
C SER A 66 7.29 2.21 13.96
N PRO A 67 8.27 2.90 14.56
CA PRO A 67 9.22 3.69 13.79
C PRO A 67 10.00 2.90 12.75
N GLN A 68 10.05 1.58 12.87
CA GLN A 68 10.84 0.74 11.98
C GLN A 68 10.03 -0.32 11.25
N ALA A 69 8.72 -0.32 11.40
CA ALA A 69 7.87 -1.33 10.78
C ALA A 69 6.71 -0.70 10.02
N ILE A 70 6.51 -1.19 8.82
CA ILE A 70 5.49 -0.74 7.88
C ILE A 70 4.53 -1.89 7.61
N GLU A 71 3.25 -1.59 7.55
CA GLU A 71 2.22 -2.56 7.23
C GLU A 71 1.52 -2.12 5.96
N ALA A 72 1.67 -2.89 4.87
CA ALA A 72 0.98 -2.66 3.61
C ALA A 72 -0.39 -3.33 3.71
N ILE A 73 -1.45 -2.54 3.67
CA ILE A 73 -2.79 -3.00 4.06
C ILE A 73 -3.78 -3.10 2.91
N PHE A 74 -3.56 -2.37 1.83
CA PHE A 74 -4.52 -2.34 0.73
C PHE A 74 -3.79 -2.03 -0.57
N ALA A 75 -4.25 -2.63 -1.68
CA ALA A 75 -3.70 -2.37 -3.00
C ALA A 75 -4.82 -2.38 -4.03
N GLU A 76 -4.73 -1.49 -5.01
CA GLU A 76 -5.72 -1.36 -6.07
C GLU A 76 -5.16 -0.61 -7.25
N GLU A 77 -5.83 -0.69 -8.39
CA GLU A 77 -5.49 0.14 -9.53
C GLU A 77 -5.89 1.59 -9.28
N ARG A 78 -5.11 2.48 -9.86
CA ARG A 78 -5.25 3.92 -9.68
C ARG A 78 -6.65 4.48 -9.95
N SER A 79 -7.32 3.97 -10.97
CA SER A 79 -8.51 4.61 -11.53
C SER A 79 -9.72 4.66 -10.59
N ILE A 80 -9.77 3.74 -9.61
CA ILE A 80 -10.93 3.65 -8.73
C ILE A 80 -10.56 3.81 -7.28
N VAL A 81 -9.30 4.07 -7.04
CA VAL A 81 -8.68 3.82 -5.74
C VAL A 81 -9.15 4.75 -4.63
N TYR A 82 -9.32 6.02 -4.92
CA TYR A 82 -9.50 6.94 -3.81
C TYR A 82 -10.93 6.96 -3.27
N GLU A 83 -11.93 6.79 -4.14
CA GLU A 83 -13.32 6.76 -3.71
C GLU A 83 -13.71 5.42 -3.10
N VAL A 84 -13.44 4.34 -3.84
CA VAL A 84 -13.79 2.99 -3.38
C VAL A 84 -12.97 2.60 -2.16
N PHE A 85 -11.68 2.92 -2.17
CA PHE A 85 -10.80 2.61 -1.07
C PHE A 85 -11.24 3.31 0.22
N GLU A 86 -11.57 4.59 0.13
CA GLU A 86 -11.95 5.33 1.33
C GLU A 86 -13.19 4.74 1.99
N GLU A 87 -14.21 4.42 1.20
CA GLU A 87 -15.42 3.79 1.72
C GLU A 87 -15.14 2.45 2.36
N GLU A 88 -14.46 1.57 1.66
CA GLU A 88 -14.19 0.22 2.16
C GLU A 88 -13.25 0.22 3.36
N PHE A 89 -12.26 1.08 3.32
CA PHE A 89 -11.28 1.17 4.39
C PHE A 89 -11.91 1.69 5.67
N VAL A 90 -12.68 2.74 5.59
CA VAL A 90 -13.39 3.30 6.74
C VAL A 90 -14.36 2.27 7.31
N ARG A 91 -15.06 1.53 6.44
CA ARG A 91 -15.97 0.47 6.86
C ARG A 91 -15.23 -0.62 7.65
N LYS A 92 -14.07 -1.05 7.16
CA LYS A 92 -13.28 -2.08 7.83
C LYS A 92 -12.73 -1.62 9.16
N LEU A 93 -12.33 -0.35 9.25
CA LEU A 93 -11.83 0.19 10.50
C LEU A 93 -12.91 0.28 11.58
N ARG A 94 -14.17 0.37 11.17
CA ARG A 94 -15.30 0.48 12.09
C ARG A 94 -15.90 -0.85 12.49
N SER A 95 -15.56 -1.90 11.79
CA SER A 95 -16.14 -3.21 12.06
C SER A 95 -15.38 -4.00 13.12
#